data_22a0e4428dfc239a113b953a04520565
#
_entry.id   22a0e4428dfc239a113b953a04520565
#
_cell.length_a   1.000
_cell.length_b   1.000
_cell.length_c   1.000
_cell.angle_alpha   90.00
_cell.angle_beta   90.00
_cell.angle_gamma   90.00
#
_symmetry.space_group_name_H-M   'P 1'
#
loop_
_entity.id
_entity.type
_entity.pdbx_description
1 polymer ?
#
loop_
_entity_poly.entity_id
_entity_poly.type
_entity_poly.pdbx_seq_one_letter_code
_entity_poly.pdbx_strand_id
1 'polypeptide(L)'
;QNNFLNEERFVKSFVRGRFNQKKWGRNKIKMALKQRQIPEQLIRIGFVEIDEDEYLKVLKELFVKKQEELKSETNSFKKKLKLRNYLLQKGFENELIFDLMR
;
A
#
# COMPACT_ATOMS: atom_id res chain seq x y z
N GLN A 1 25.57 20.31 7.24
CA GLN A 1 24.25 20.37 7.75
C GLN A 1 23.47 19.06 7.63
N ASN A 2 23.08 18.58 8.71
CA ASN A 2 22.56 17.24 8.74
C ASN A 2 21.11 17.20 9.23
N ASN A 3 20.19 16.90 8.35
CA ASN A 3 18.78 16.75 8.70
C ASN A 3 18.35 15.30 8.75
N PHE A 4 19.31 14.40 8.89
CA PHE A 4 19.03 12.99 8.82
C PHE A 4 17.99 12.55 9.83
N LEU A 5 18.11 12.99 11.08
CA LEU A 5 17.15 12.60 12.13
C LEU A 5 15.77 13.18 11.86
N ASN A 6 15.70 14.40 11.35
CA ASN A 6 14.42 15.01 11.01
C ASN A 6 13.77 14.29 9.83
N GLU A 7 14.57 13.88 8.86
CA GLU A 7 14.06 13.13 7.72
C GLU A 7 13.55 11.77 8.14
N GLU A 8 14.25 11.10 9.05
CA GLU A 8 13.80 9.83 9.55
C GLU A 8 12.45 9.94 10.24
N ARG A 9 12.30 10.96 11.08
CA ARG A 9 11.05 11.22 11.78
C ARG A 9 9.92 11.51 10.78
N PHE A 10 10.23 12.32 9.79
CA PHE A 10 9.26 12.65 8.75
C PHE A 10 8.81 11.39 8.01
N VAL A 11 9.77 10.56 7.61
CA VAL A 11 9.44 9.36 6.82
C VAL A 11 8.58 8.41 7.64
N LYS A 12 8.92 8.19 8.91
CA LYS A 12 8.13 7.30 9.76
C LYS A 12 6.70 7.81 9.92
N SER A 13 6.56 9.11 10.15
CA SER A 13 5.24 9.72 10.29
C SER A 13 4.46 9.64 8.98
N PHE A 14 5.13 9.90 7.86
CA PHE A 14 4.51 9.84 6.55
C PHE A 14 3.99 8.43 6.26
N VAL A 15 4.82 7.42 6.50
CA VAL A 15 4.44 6.03 6.25
C VAL A 15 3.24 5.64 7.12
N ARG A 16 3.31 5.95 8.41
CA ARG A 16 2.19 5.62 9.31
C ARG A 16 0.90 6.29 8.85
N GLY A 17 0.97 7.56 8.51
CA GLY A 17 -0.22 8.30 8.10
C GLY A 17 -0.84 7.77 6.82
N ARG A 18 -0.01 7.53 5.83
CA ARG A 18 -0.52 7.04 4.55
C ARG A 18 -1.09 5.63 4.67
N PHE A 19 -0.44 4.77 5.45
CA PHE A 19 -0.96 3.43 5.64
C PHE A 19 -2.21 3.43 6.51
N ASN A 20 -2.15 4.08 7.68
CA ASN A 20 -3.24 3.99 8.64
C ASN A 20 -4.48 4.77 8.20
N GLN A 21 -4.29 5.95 7.63
CA GLN A 21 -5.41 6.81 7.29
C GLN A 21 -5.90 6.64 5.88
N LYS A 22 -4.98 6.44 4.94
CA LYS A 22 -5.35 6.34 3.53
C LYS A 22 -5.31 4.93 2.99
N LYS A 23 -4.79 4.00 3.78
CA LYS A 23 -4.69 2.59 3.41
C LYS A 23 -3.93 2.38 2.10
N TRP A 24 -2.83 3.13 1.96
CA TRP A 24 -1.94 2.96 0.82
C TRP A 24 -1.05 1.75 1.03
N GLY A 25 -0.79 1.01 -0.04
CA GLY A 25 0.22 -0.03 -0.03
C GLY A 25 1.62 0.54 -0.12
N ARG A 26 2.61 -0.31 0.10
CA ARG A 26 4.01 0.13 0.15
C ARG A 26 4.49 0.76 -1.16
N ASN A 27 4.06 0.23 -2.30
CA ASN A 27 4.52 0.77 -3.59
C ASN A 27 4.11 2.22 -3.78
N LYS A 28 2.90 2.56 -3.37
CA LYS A 28 2.42 3.93 -3.51
C LYS A 28 3.11 4.87 -2.53
N ILE A 29 3.33 4.40 -1.31
CA ILE A 29 4.05 5.18 -0.31
C ILE A 29 5.49 5.42 -0.77
N LYS A 30 6.13 4.36 -1.26
CA LYS A 30 7.50 4.45 -1.74
C LYS A 30 7.63 5.44 -2.89
N MET A 31 6.70 5.38 -3.83
CA MET A 31 6.73 6.31 -4.96
C MET A 31 6.60 7.76 -4.50
N ALA A 32 5.69 8.02 -3.56
CA ALA A 32 5.51 9.36 -3.05
C ALA A 32 6.77 9.86 -2.35
N LEU A 33 7.44 8.99 -1.60
CA LEU A 33 8.67 9.36 -0.92
C LEU A 33 9.81 9.60 -1.90
N LYS A 34 9.89 8.79 -2.96
CA LYS A 34 10.91 8.98 -3.99
C LYS A 34 10.71 10.29 -4.73
N GLN A 35 9.48 10.69 -4.95
CA GLN A 35 9.20 11.98 -5.57
C GLN A 35 9.69 13.14 -4.71
N ARG A 36 9.79 12.92 -3.41
CA ARG A 36 10.35 13.91 -2.48
C ARG A 36 11.85 13.74 -2.32
N GLN A 37 12.44 12.87 -3.14
CA GLN A 37 13.88 12.63 -3.15
C GLN A 37 14.40 12.04 -1.85
N ILE A 38 13.57 11.26 -1.17
CA ILE A 38 13.96 10.56 0.05
C ILE A 38 14.81 9.34 -0.35
N PRO A 39 15.99 9.16 0.25
CA PRO A 39 16.84 8.02 -0.09
C PRO A 39 16.21 6.68 0.27
N GLU A 40 16.61 5.67 -0.47
CA GLU A 40 16.09 4.31 -0.28
C GLU A 40 16.26 3.82 1.16
N GLN A 41 17.40 4.15 1.78
CA GLN A 41 17.66 3.73 3.15
C GLN A 41 16.61 4.25 4.12
N LEU A 42 16.22 5.51 3.96
CA LEU A 42 15.23 6.11 4.83
C LEU A 42 13.85 5.53 4.57
N ILE A 43 13.57 5.20 3.31
CA ILE A 43 12.28 4.57 2.99
C ILE A 43 12.16 3.23 3.69
N ARG A 44 13.23 2.44 3.69
CA ARG A 44 13.22 1.15 4.41
C ARG A 44 12.99 1.34 5.90
N ILE A 45 13.64 2.35 6.48
CA ILE A 45 13.44 2.67 7.89
C ILE A 45 11.99 2.99 8.16
N GLY A 46 11.37 3.77 7.26
CA GLY A 46 9.97 4.11 7.41
C GLY A 46 9.05 2.90 7.37
N PHE A 47 9.36 1.94 6.50
CA PHE A 47 8.51 0.78 6.34
C PHE A 47 8.51 -0.14 7.56
N VAL A 48 9.50 -0.02 8.43
CA VAL A 48 9.50 -0.78 9.69
C VAL A 48 8.30 -0.40 10.56
N GLU A 49 7.74 0.79 10.32
CA GLU A 49 6.56 1.25 11.05
C GLU A 49 5.29 0.51 10.69
N ILE A 50 5.30 -0.26 9.62
CA ILE A 50 4.14 -1.03 9.20
C ILE A 50 4.31 -2.46 9.69
N ASP A 51 3.38 -2.89 10.56
CA ASP A 51 3.35 -4.28 11.01
C ASP A 51 2.90 -5.17 9.85
N GLU A 52 3.62 -6.26 9.61
CA GLU A 52 3.33 -7.13 8.47
C GLU A 52 1.93 -7.74 8.55
N ASP A 53 1.54 -8.21 9.73
CA ASP A 53 0.22 -8.82 9.89
C ASP A 53 -0.88 -7.79 9.67
N GLU A 54 -0.68 -6.58 10.17
CA GLU A 54 -1.64 -5.51 9.96
C GLU A 54 -1.74 -5.14 8.49
N TYR A 55 -0.59 -5.14 7.80
CA TYR A 55 -0.55 -4.82 6.38
C TYR A 55 -1.39 -5.81 5.57
N LEU A 56 -1.20 -7.10 5.83
CA LEU A 56 -1.95 -8.13 5.13
C LEU A 56 -3.44 -8.08 5.47
N LYS A 57 -3.75 -7.74 6.71
CA LYS A 57 -5.13 -7.59 7.14
C LYS A 57 -5.83 -6.46 6.39
N VAL A 58 -5.15 -5.31 6.26
CA VAL A 58 -5.71 -4.17 5.54
C VAL A 58 -5.92 -4.52 4.08
N LEU A 59 -4.94 -5.19 3.47
CA LEU A 59 -5.07 -5.61 2.09
C LEU A 59 -6.30 -6.50 1.90
N LYS A 60 -6.48 -7.46 2.79
CA LYS A 60 -7.62 -8.37 2.69
C LYS A 60 -8.94 -7.64 2.89
N GLU A 61 -8.98 -6.70 3.82
CA GLU A 61 -10.19 -5.90 4.04
C GLU A 61 -10.57 -5.09 2.81
N LEU A 62 -9.58 -4.49 2.16
CA LEU A 62 -9.84 -3.74 0.95
C LEU A 62 -10.30 -4.66 -0.18
N PHE A 63 -9.71 -5.84 -0.25
CA PHE A 63 -10.09 -6.84 -1.24
C PHE A 63 -11.54 -7.24 -1.08
N VAL A 64 -11.94 -7.60 0.14
CA VAL A 64 -13.30 -8.04 0.42
C VAL A 64 -14.30 -6.93 0.15
N LYS A 65 -13.98 -5.71 0.57
CA LYS A 65 -14.86 -4.57 0.36
C LYS A 65 -15.07 -4.29 -1.11
N LYS A 66 -13.98 -4.31 -1.90
CA LYS A 66 -14.09 -4.05 -3.33
C LYS A 66 -14.82 -5.17 -4.04
N GLN A 67 -14.59 -6.40 -3.62
CA GLN A 67 -15.27 -7.56 -4.16
C GLN A 67 -16.78 -7.41 -3.98
N GLU A 68 -17.19 -6.93 -2.81
CA GLU A 68 -18.61 -6.70 -2.53
C GLU A 68 -19.18 -5.60 -3.43
N GLU A 69 -18.40 -4.54 -3.65
CA GLU A 69 -18.82 -3.45 -4.53
C GLU A 69 -19.00 -3.93 -5.98
N LEU A 70 -18.26 -4.95 -6.37
CA LEU A 70 -18.28 -5.46 -7.73
C LEU A 70 -19.20 -6.66 -7.91
N LYS A 71 -20.03 -6.97 -6.91
CA LYS A 71 -20.83 -8.18 -7.00
C LYS A 71 -21.87 -8.16 -8.12
N SER A 72 -22.22 -6.98 -8.59
CA SER A 72 -23.17 -6.88 -9.71
C SER A 72 -22.50 -7.08 -11.06
N GLU A 73 -21.17 -7.11 -11.11
CA GLU A 73 -20.46 -7.37 -12.36
C GLU A 73 -20.57 -8.85 -12.69
N THR A 74 -21.24 -9.17 -13.79
CA THR A 74 -21.50 -10.55 -14.17
C THR A 74 -20.34 -11.23 -14.88
N ASN A 75 -19.46 -10.44 -15.53
CA ASN A 75 -18.31 -10.98 -16.24
C ASN A 75 -17.18 -11.22 -15.24
N SER A 76 -16.86 -12.49 -14.97
CA SER A 76 -15.88 -12.80 -13.94
C SER A 76 -14.47 -12.33 -14.31
N PHE A 77 -14.12 -12.30 -15.58
CA PHE A 77 -12.83 -11.79 -16.00
C PHE A 77 -12.71 -10.29 -15.72
N LYS A 78 -13.74 -9.53 -16.10
CA LYS A 78 -13.76 -8.09 -15.83
C LYS A 78 -13.75 -7.79 -14.34
N LYS A 79 -14.47 -8.60 -13.58
CA LYS A 79 -14.53 -8.43 -12.13
C LYS A 79 -13.14 -8.60 -11.50
N LYS A 80 -12.42 -9.65 -11.90
CA LYS A 80 -11.08 -9.89 -11.40
C LYS A 80 -10.13 -8.77 -11.82
N LEU A 81 -10.25 -8.30 -13.04
CA LEU A 81 -9.38 -7.23 -13.53
C LEU A 81 -9.60 -5.94 -12.77
N LYS A 82 -10.85 -5.57 -12.54
CA LYS A 82 -11.17 -4.36 -11.78
C LYS A 82 -10.65 -4.44 -10.36
N LEU A 83 -10.81 -5.60 -9.75
CA LEU A 83 -10.37 -5.83 -8.37
C LEU A 83 -8.85 -5.72 -8.27
N ARG A 84 -8.16 -6.39 -9.17
CA ARG A 84 -6.69 -6.34 -9.20
C ARG A 84 -6.19 -4.92 -9.42
N ASN A 85 -6.76 -4.23 -10.41
CA ASN A 85 -6.32 -2.87 -10.72
C ASN A 85 -6.57 -1.91 -9.56
N TYR A 86 -7.67 -2.08 -8.87
CA TYR A 86 -7.95 -1.25 -7.70
C TYR A 86 -6.86 -1.40 -6.65
N LEU A 87 -6.50 -2.65 -6.33
CA LEU A 87 -5.49 -2.89 -5.31
C LEU A 87 -4.10 -2.44 -5.74
N LEU A 88 -3.79 -2.59 -7.02
CA LEU A 88 -2.53 -2.09 -7.56
C LEU A 88 -2.45 -0.57 -7.45
N GLN A 89 -3.55 0.12 -7.73
CA GLN A 89 -3.59 1.58 -7.62
C GLN A 89 -3.46 2.04 -6.18
N LYS A 90 -3.93 1.22 -5.23
CA LYS A 90 -3.74 1.53 -3.82
C LYS A 90 -2.29 1.35 -3.40
N GLY A 91 -1.49 0.70 -4.23
CA GLY A 91 -0.07 0.57 -3.99
C GLY A 91 0.38 -0.77 -3.44
N PHE A 92 -0.49 -1.76 -3.41
CA PHE A 92 -0.11 -3.06 -2.87
C PHE A 92 0.69 -3.86 -3.89
N GLU A 93 1.56 -4.73 -3.38
CA GLU A 93 2.45 -5.51 -4.20
C GLU A 93 1.69 -6.55 -5.01
N ASN A 94 2.08 -6.69 -6.26
CA ASN A 94 1.42 -7.60 -7.18
C ASN A 94 1.40 -9.04 -6.66
N GLU A 95 2.48 -9.49 -6.04
CA GLU A 95 2.56 -10.85 -5.52
C GLU A 95 1.53 -11.11 -4.43
N LEU A 96 1.34 -10.13 -3.56
CA LEU A 96 0.37 -10.27 -2.46
C LEU A 96 -1.04 -10.29 -3.00
N ILE A 97 -1.31 -9.47 -4.01
CA ILE A 97 -2.62 -9.44 -4.65
C ILE A 97 -2.89 -10.77 -5.34
N PHE A 98 -1.89 -11.29 -6.05
CA PHE A 98 -2.00 -12.56 -6.75
C PHE A 98 -2.33 -13.69 -5.78
N ASP A 99 -1.60 -13.75 -4.65
CA ASP A 99 -1.85 -14.78 -3.65
C ASP A 99 -3.26 -14.70 -3.11
N LEU A 100 -3.75 -13.49 -2.92
CA LEU A 100 -5.09 -13.29 -2.37
C LEU A 100 -6.18 -13.70 -3.35
N MET A 101 -5.92 -13.55 -4.64
CA MET A 101 -6.91 -13.81 -5.69
C MET A 101 -6.88 -15.24 -6.21
N ARG A 102 -5.92 -16.06 -5.79
CA ARG A 102 -5.83 -17.46 -6.25
C ARG A 102 -7.01 -18.30 -5.81
#